data_b2ed34a623f75ef8ffdec5ec91ddaab6
#
_entry.id   b2ed34a623f75ef8ffdec5ec91ddaab6
#
_cell.length_a   1.000
_cell.length_b   1.000
_cell.length_c   1.000
_cell.angle_alpha   90.00
_cell.angle_beta   90.00
_cell.angle_gamma   90.00
#
_symmetry.space_group_name_H-M   'P 1'
#
loop_
_entity.id
_entity.type
_entity.pdbx_description
1 polymer ?
#
loop_
_entity_poly.entity_id
_entity_poly.type
_entity_poly.pdbx_seq_one_letter_code
_entity_poly.pdbx_strand_id
1 'polypeptide(L)'
;MSDFLTTRELAALLRVKERKVYDLVAAGSLPVRRVTGKLLFPRKEIESWIGGAGEARAAEDAPAASEHSQPPLILAGGHDPLLEWALRESRSGIAAFFDGALDGLQRAERGECIAVGLHVPEPDGWNVGAVEGRFRREPWVLIEWARRVRGLIYRPDIARPPSCLKDVRGLRFQSRQPEAGSELVLDRLLSEEKMKRADLRPVKAIERTETDLALAISTGRADVGLGIEAAARLHNLRFLPLLEERFDLLVWRKSYFDPPFQKLVTFCHAPAFAARAADLGGYDISGFGTVRYNCC
;
A
#
# COMPACT_ATOMS: atom_id res chain seq x y z
N MET A 1 -2.30 43.11 28.27
CA MET A 1 -2.47 41.65 28.40
C MET A 1 -1.35 40.97 27.62
N SER A 2 -0.77 39.90 28.15
CA SER A 2 0.33 39.20 27.45
C SER A 2 -0.18 38.55 26.14
N ASP A 3 0.56 38.73 25.06
CA ASP A 3 0.22 38.12 23.75
C ASP A 3 0.40 36.59 23.74
N PHE A 4 1.03 36.05 24.79
CA PHE A 4 1.28 34.61 24.94
C PHE A 4 0.72 34.11 26.27
N LEU A 5 0.16 32.91 26.26
CA LEU A 5 -0.27 32.15 27.42
C LEU A 5 0.81 31.16 27.84
N THR A 6 1.00 30.97 29.13
CA THR A 6 1.77 29.84 29.69
C THR A 6 0.90 28.57 29.70
N THR A 7 1.52 27.39 29.91
CA THR A 7 0.79 26.11 30.04
C THR A 7 -0.32 26.18 31.09
N ARG A 8 -0.06 26.84 32.23
CA ARG A 8 -1.03 27.00 33.33
C ARG A 8 -2.20 27.91 32.95
N GLU A 9 -1.92 29.02 32.27
CA GLU A 9 -2.97 29.94 31.79
C GLU A 9 -3.84 29.31 30.71
N LEU A 10 -3.24 28.54 29.80
CA LEU A 10 -3.98 27.79 28.80
C LEU A 10 -4.83 26.68 29.43
N ALA A 11 -4.30 25.96 30.41
CA ALA A 11 -5.06 24.94 31.15
C ALA A 11 -6.29 25.54 31.84
N ALA A 12 -6.12 26.73 32.46
CA ALA A 12 -7.21 27.48 33.09
C ALA A 12 -8.25 27.96 32.06
N LEU A 13 -7.80 28.48 30.91
CA LEU A 13 -8.67 28.94 29.82
C LEU A 13 -9.51 27.78 29.24
N LEU A 14 -8.91 26.61 29.00
CA LEU A 14 -9.55 25.42 28.49
C LEU A 14 -10.32 24.62 29.56
N ARG A 15 -10.23 25.00 30.83
CA ARG A 15 -10.80 24.29 32.00
C ARG A 15 -10.35 22.82 32.09
N VAL A 16 -9.08 22.55 31.80
CA VAL A 16 -8.46 21.22 31.88
C VAL A 16 -7.25 21.22 32.82
N LYS A 17 -6.74 20.04 33.17
CA LYS A 17 -5.48 19.91 33.91
C LYS A 17 -4.28 20.18 32.98
N GLU A 18 -3.19 20.74 33.54
CA GLU A 18 -1.95 21.04 32.77
C GLU A 18 -1.44 19.80 32.00
N ARG A 19 -1.55 18.59 32.56
CA ARG A 19 -1.19 17.35 31.90
C ARG A 19 -1.91 17.18 30.55
N LYS A 20 -3.20 17.53 30.47
CA LYS A 20 -3.96 17.45 29.20
C LYS A 20 -3.45 18.42 28.15
N VAL A 21 -2.91 19.59 28.58
CA VAL A 21 -2.27 20.54 27.65
C VAL A 21 -0.99 19.93 27.06
N TYR A 22 -0.18 19.22 27.86
CA TYR A 22 0.98 18.50 27.34
C TYR A 22 0.60 17.38 26.37
N ASP A 23 -0.46 16.63 26.64
CA ASP A 23 -0.97 15.59 25.75
C ASP A 23 -1.41 16.18 24.40
N LEU A 24 -2.11 17.33 24.41
CA LEU A 24 -2.54 18.03 23.19
C LEU A 24 -1.35 18.62 22.40
N VAL A 25 -0.31 19.08 23.10
CA VAL A 25 0.95 19.53 22.46
C VAL A 25 1.69 18.34 21.82
N ALA A 26 1.73 17.20 22.51
CA ALA A 26 2.36 15.99 22.00
C ALA A 26 1.62 15.43 20.74
N ALA A 27 0.29 15.58 20.70
CA ALA A 27 -0.55 15.22 19.57
C ALA A 27 -0.51 16.25 18.42
N GLY A 28 0.24 17.34 18.56
CA GLY A 28 0.30 18.39 17.52
C GLY A 28 -0.98 19.20 17.34
N SER A 29 -1.93 19.09 18.28
CA SER A 29 -3.28 19.65 18.14
C SER A 29 -3.40 21.11 18.61
N LEU A 30 -2.32 21.73 19.10
CA LEU A 30 -2.33 23.10 19.65
C LEU A 30 -1.25 23.98 19.01
N PRO A 31 -1.58 25.24 18.67
CA PRO A 31 -0.57 26.20 18.27
C PRO A 31 0.35 26.51 19.43
N VAL A 32 1.64 26.19 19.33
CA VAL A 32 2.64 26.33 20.38
C VAL A 32 3.97 26.85 19.84
N ARG A 33 4.66 27.68 20.64
CA ARG A 33 6.04 28.12 20.41
C ARG A 33 6.92 27.62 21.55
N ARG A 34 8.11 27.13 21.22
CA ARG A 34 9.11 26.72 22.21
C ARG A 34 10.19 27.79 22.30
N VAL A 35 10.26 28.47 23.44
CA VAL A 35 11.25 29.51 23.68
C VAL A 35 12.00 29.17 24.99
N THR A 36 13.33 29.03 24.92
CA THR A 36 14.19 28.71 26.08
C THR A 36 13.69 27.53 26.93
N GLY A 37 13.17 26.48 26.29
CA GLY A 37 12.65 25.28 26.97
C GLY A 37 11.24 25.40 27.56
N LYS A 38 10.59 26.58 27.47
CA LYS A 38 9.21 26.77 27.89
C LYS A 38 8.24 26.74 26.74
N LEU A 39 7.04 26.20 26.98
CA LEU A 39 5.93 26.24 26.04
C LEU A 39 5.18 27.57 26.21
N LEU A 40 5.02 28.29 25.10
CA LEU A 40 4.25 29.53 25.04
C LEU A 40 3.18 29.37 23.95
N PHE A 41 1.96 29.81 24.27
CA PHE A 41 0.80 29.63 23.36
C PHE A 41 0.32 31.01 22.92
N PRO A 42 0.40 31.35 21.62
CA PRO A 42 -0.07 32.65 21.13
C PRO A 42 -1.58 32.80 21.39
N ARG A 43 -1.97 33.80 22.17
CA ARG A 43 -3.37 33.99 22.63
C ARG A 43 -4.36 34.05 21.47
N LYS A 44 -4.08 34.81 20.44
CA LYS A 44 -4.95 34.95 19.26
C LYS A 44 -5.14 33.61 18.48
N GLU A 45 -4.07 32.83 18.37
CA GLU A 45 -4.11 31.52 17.70
C GLU A 45 -4.94 30.52 18.52
N ILE A 46 -4.81 30.56 19.87
CA ILE A 46 -5.62 29.75 20.78
C ILE A 46 -7.10 30.14 20.76
N GLU A 47 -7.42 31.44 20.76
CA GLU A 47 -8.81 31.91 20.67
C GLU A 47 -9.46 31.50 19.34
N SER A 48 -8.74 31.59 18.22
CA SER A 48 -9.17 31.08 16.93
C SER A 48 -9.37 29.55 16.93
N TRP A 49 -8.48 28.81 17.56
CA TRP A 49 -8.59 27.35 17.68
C TRP A 49 -9.82 26.92 18.50
N ILE A 50 -10.11 27.63 19.63
CA ILE A 50 -11.31 27.39 20.45
C ILE A 50 -12.58 27.71 19.67
N GLY A 51 -12.57 28.72 18.80
CA GLY A 51 -13.72 29.14 17.99
C GLY A 51 -14.04 28.20 16.80
N GLY A 52 -13.37 27.06 16.69
CA GLY A 52 -13.56 26.12 15.57
C GLY A 52 -12.92 26.55 14.25
N ALA A 53 -12.26 27.73 14.23
CA ALA A 53 -11.51 28.20 13.07
C ALA A 53 -10.13 27.54 12.96
N GLY A 54 -9.72 26.76 13.98
CA GLY A 54 -8.43 26.06 14.00
C GLY A 54 -8.34 24.93 12.98
N GLU A 55 -9.42 24.22 12.72
CA GLU A 55 -9.44 23.16 11.68
C GLU A 55 -9.42 23.75 10.26
N ALA A 56 -10.13 24.86 10.04
CA ALA A 56 -10.13 25.55 8.74
C ALA A 56 -8.79 26.27 8.47
N ARG A 57 -8.12 26.79 9.50
CA ARG A 57 -6.82 27.48 9.36
C ARG A 57 -5.60 26.55 9.42
N ALA A 58 -5.70 25.38 10.05
CA ALA A 58 -4.71 24.34 9.84
C ALA A 58 -4.68 23.84 8.38
N ALA A 59 -5.78 24.08 7.64
CA ALA A 59 -5.85 23.87 6.19
C ALA A 59 -5.45 25.13 5.37
N GLU A 60 -5.48 26.34 5.96
CA GLU A 60 -5.14 27.59 5.27
C GLU A 60 -3.75 28.15 5.61
N ASP A 61 -3.18 27.86 6.79
CA ASP A 61 -1.78 28.13 7.19
C ASP A 61 -0.86 26.90 7.02
N ALA A 62 -1.31 25.81 6.41
CA ALA A 62 -0.43 25.03 5.58
C ALA A 62 0.19 26.05 4.59
N PRO A 63 1.54 26.20 4.52
CA PRO A 63 2.15 27.17 3.63
C PRO A 63 1.50 27.00 2.27
N ALA A 64 0.96 28.12 1.75
CA ALA A 64 0.25 28.17 0.47
C ALA A 64 0.97 27.24 -0.48
N ALA A 65 0.29 26.19 -0.92
CA ALA A 65 0.79 25.08 -1.71
C ALA A 65 2.32 25.08 -1.72
N SER A 66 2.95 24.52 -0.68
CA SER A 66 4.38 24.25 -0.74
C SER A 66 4.54 23.64 -2.11
N GLU A 67 5.29 24.30 -3.01
CA GLU A 67 5.78 23.71 -4.23
C GLU A 67 5.97 22.26 -3.90
N HIS A 68 5.14 21.37 -4.42
CA HIS A 68 4.97 20.00 -3.94
C HIS A 68 6.35 19.41 -3.95
N SER A 69 6.99 19.39 -2.79
CA SER A 69 8.35 18.86 -2.68
C SER A 69 8.24 17.47 -3.27
N GLN A 70 8.99 17.23 -4.33
CA GLN A 70 8.89 16.01 -5.11
C GLN A 70 8.92 14.83 -4.14
N PRO A 71 7.92 13.93 -4.18
CA PRO A 71 7.91 12.78 -3.27
C PRO A 71 9.21 11.99 -3.37
N PRO A 72 9.66 11.32 -2.32
CA PRO A 72 10.89 10.54 -2.36
C PRO A 72 10.79 9.44 -3.43
N LEU A 73 11.93 9.08 -4.04
CA LEU A 73 12.03 8.05 -5.07
C LEU A 73 11.74 6.65 -4.49
N ILE A 74 10.53 6.47 -4.03
CA ILE A 74 10.02 5.22 -3.42
C ILE A 74 8.85 4.72 -4.26
N LEU A 75 8.86 3.43 -4.60
CA LEU A 75 7.71 2.68 -5.07
C LEU A 75 7.20 1.85 -3.90
N ALA A 76 6.00 2.17 -3.44
CA ALA A 76 5.35 1.51 -2.31
C ALA A 76 4.26 0.54 -2.78
N GLY A 77 3.59 -0.12 -1.84
CA GLY A 77 2.36 -0.86 -2.10
C GLY A 77 2.51 -2.37 -2.16
N GLY A 78 1.79 -3.02 -3.06
CA GLY A 78 1.78 -4.47 -3.21
C GLY A 78 3.10 -5.01 -3.73
N HIS A 79 3.57 -6.13 -3.16
CA HIS A 79 4.75 -6.82 -3.65
C HIS A 79 4.45 -7.58 -4.95
N ASP A 80 5.39 -7.50 -5.89
CA ASP A 80 5.41 -8.26 -7.13
C ASP A 80 6.84 -8.66 -7.49
N PRO A 81 7.16 -9.97 -7.66
CA PRO A 81 8.52 -10.43 -7.93
C PRO A 81 9.12 -9.89 -9.23
N LEU A 82 8.30 -9.71 -10.27
CA LEU A 82 8.75 -9.15 -11.54
C LEU A 82 9.08 -7.66 -11.40
N LEU A 83 8.27 -6.91 -10.65
CA LEU A 83 8.49 -5.49 -10.36
C LEU A 83 9.74 -5.30 -9.49
N GLU A 84 9.89 -6.09 -8.44
CA GLU A 84 11.07 -6.03 -7.58
C GLU A 84 12.35 -6.29 -8.37
N TRP A 85 12.34 -7.29 -9.23
CA TRP A 85 13.45 -7.60 -10.12
C TRP A 85 13.72 -6.45 -11.11
N ALA A 86 12.68 -5.91 -11.75
CA ALA A 86 12.81 -4.82 -12.72
C ALA A 86 13.36 -3.54 -12.08
N LEU A 87 12.98 -3.20 -10.86
CA LEU A 87 13.51 -2.05 -10.13
C LEU A 87 15.03 -2.16 -9.92
N ARG A 88 15.54 -3.36 -9.63
CA ARG A 88 16.98 -3.60 -9.46
C ARG A 88 17.73 -3.53 -10.80
N GLU A 89 17.25 -4.28 -11.80
CA GLU A 89 17.95 -4.42 -13.09
C GLU A 89 17.93 -3.12 -13.92
N SER A 90 16.85 -2.34 -13.84
CA SER A 90 16.73 -1.06 -14.53
C SER A 90 17.71 0.00 -14.04
N ARG A 91 18.31 -0.20 -12.86
CA ARG A 91 19.15 0.81 -12.19
C ARG A 91 18.46 2.18 -12.11
N SER A 92 17.16 2.17 -11.90
CA SER A 92 16.33 3.37 -11.82
C SER A 92 16.68 4.25 -10.61
N GLY A 93 17.22 3.67 -9.55
CA GLY A 93 17.43 4.34 -8.26
C GLY A 93 16.17 4.46 -7.43
N ILE A 94 15.04 3.90 -7.88
CA ILE A 94 13.79 3.88 -7.12
C ILE A 94 13.90 2.79 -6.05
N ALA A 95 13.73 3.18 -4.79
CA ALA A 95 13.67 2.24 -3.67
C ALA A 95 12.29 1.57 -3.61
N ALA A 96 12.23 0.30 -3.14
CA ALA A 96 10.97 -0.42 -2.97
C ALA A 96 10.57 -0.43 -1.49
N PHE A 97 9.26 -0.20 -1.22
CA PHE A 97 8.66 -0.38 0.09
C PHE A 97 7.33 -1.14 -0.05
N PHE A 98 7.38 -2.47 0.06
CA PHE A 98 6.25 -3.34 -0.18
C PHE A 98 5.59 -3.79 1.13
N ASP A 99 4.55 -3.08 1.56
CA ASP A 99 3.78 -3.40 2.77
C ASP A 99 2.26 -3.48 2.52
N GLY A 100 1.86 -3.72 1.27
CA GLY A 100 0.48 -3.92 0.87
C GLY A 100 -0.11 -2.76 0.07
N ALA A 101 -1.12 -3.07 -0.74
CA ALA A 101 -1.74 -2.11 -1.65
C ALA A 101 -2.37 -0.93 -0.90
N LEU A 102 -3.06 -1.19 0.22
CA LEU A 102 -3.72 -0.15 1.00
C LEU A 102 -2.73 0.73 1.76
N ASP A 103 -1.63 0.17 2.31
CA ASP A 103 -0.54 0.96 2.88
C ASP A 103 0.09 1.88 1.83
N GLY A 104 0.33 1.37 0.62
CA GLY A 104 0.84 2.16 -0.49
C GLY A 104 -0.04 3.36 -0.85
N LEU A 105 -1.37 3.16 -0.92
CA LEU A 105 -2.31 4.26 -1.16
C LEU A 105 -2.24 5.33 -0.06
N GLN A 106 -2.17 4.93 1.22
CA GLN A 106 -2.02 5.87 2.32
C GLN A 106 -0.69 6.65 2.26
N ARG A 107 0.41 5.99 1.83
CA ARG A 107 1.71 6.66 1.62
C ARG A 107 1.64 7.68 0.49
N ALA A 108 0.95 7.34 -0.60
CA ALA A 108 0.74 8.28 -1.71
C ALA A 108 -0.04 9.52 -1.25
N GLU A 109 -1.11 9.36 -0.48
CA GLU A 109 -1.87 10.48 0.12
C GLU A 109 -1.00 11.39 1.00
N ARG A 110 0.03 10.84 1.65
CA ARG A 110 0.98 11.61 2.48
C ARG A 110 2.19 12.14 1.72
N GLY A 111 2.28 11.89 0.40
CA GLY A 111 3.44 12.29 -0.41
C GLY A 111 4.72 11.53 -0.07
N GLU A 112 4.64 10.31 0.45
CA GLU A 112 5.76 9.49 0.90
C GLU A 112 6.33 8.57 -0.20
N CYS A 113 5.78 8.60 -1.42
CA CYS A 113 6.25 7.79 -2.54
C CYS A 113 5.87 8.42 -3.87
N ILE A 114 6.62 8.08 -4.94
CA ILE A 114 6.33 8.50 -6.31
C ILE A 114 5.41 7.52 -7.05
N ALA A 115 5.31 6.29 -6.58
CA ALA A 115 4.48 5.28 -7.22
C ALA A 115 3.99 4.23 -6.22
N VAL A 116 2.87 3.56 -6.56
CA VAL A 116 2.26 2.52 -5.73
C VAL A 116 1.84 1.33 -6.59
N GLY A 117 2.25 0.12 -6.21
CA GLY A 117 1.77 -1.13 -6.81
C GLY A 117 0.41 -1.55 -6.23
N LEU A 118 -0.59 -1.78 -7.08
CA LEU A 118 -1.98 -2.03 -6.69
C LEU A 118 -2.57 -3.27 -7.36
N HIS A 119 -3.41 -4.00 -6.61
CA HIS A 119 -4.29 -5.07 -7.13
C HIS A 119 -5.53 -5.19 -6.24
N VAL A 120 -6.27 -4.08 -6.13
CA VAL A 120 -7.50 -3.97 -5.35
C VAL A 120 -8.66 -4.47 -6.20
N PRO A 121 -9.38 -5.54 -5.80
CA PRO A 121 -10.52 -6.06 -6.56
C PRO A 121 -11.71 -5.11 -6.46
N GLU A 122 -12.44 -4.95 -7.55
CA GLU A 122 -13.65 -4.16 -7.68
C GLU A 122 -14.74 -4.98 -8.39
N PRO A 123 -16.03 -4.63 -8.30
CA PRO A 123 -17.09 -5.38 -8.97
C PRO A 123 -16.84 -5.56 -10.47
N ASP A 124 -16.40 -4.48 -11.14
CA ASP A 124 -16.22 -4.45 -12.58
C ASP A 124 -14.73 -4.36 -13.00
N GLY A 125 -13.80 -4.81 -12.16
CA GLY A 125 -12.39 -4.79 -12.53
C GLY A 125 -11.44 -4.61 -11.35
N TRP A 126 -10.46 -3.70 -11.53
CA TRP A 126 -9.34 -3.52 -10.61
C TRP A 126 -8.95 -2.07 -10.46
N ASN A 127 -8.69 -1.61 -9.24
CA ASN A 127 -7.93 -0.42 -8.83
C ASN A 127 -8.57 0.95 -9.14
N VAL A 128 -9.37 1.10 -10.20
CA VAL A 128 -9.82 2.42 -10.69
C VAL A 128 -10.66 3.16 -9.65
N GLY A 129 -11.65 2.52 -9.06
CA GLY A 129 -12.51 3.13 -8.05
C GLY A 129 -11.75 3.47 -6.77
N ALA A 130 -10.79 2.59 -6.36
CA ALA A 130 -9.93 2.86 -5.21
C ALA A 130 -9.04 4.11 -5.41
N VAL A 131 -8.56 4.31 -6.64
CA VAL A 131 -7.75 5.49 -7.03
C VAL A 131 -8.64 6.71 -7.19
N GLU A 132 -9.75 6.62 -7.91
CA GLU A 132 -10.67 7.73 -8.14
C GLU A 132 -11.21 8.29 -6.83
N GLY A 133 -11.58 7.43 -5.89
CA GLY A 133 -12.11 7.84 -4.59
C GLY A 133 -11.13 8.65 -3.75
N ARG A 134 -9.82 8.52 -3.98
CA ARG A 134 -8.76 9.16 -3.18
C ARG A 134 -8.05 10.30 -3.91
N PHE A 135 -7.76 10.14 -5.21
CA PHE A 135 -6.81 10.98 -5.96
C PHE A 135 -7.46 11.74 -7.12
N ARG A 136 -8.78 11.82 -7.19
CA ARG A 136 -9.51 12.41 -8.33
C ARG A 136 -9.03 13.80 -8.75
N ARG A 137 -8.55 14.61 -7.80
CA ARG A 137 -8.09 16.00 -8.02
C ARG A 137 -6.58 16.16 -7.88
N GLU A 138 -5.85 15.08 -7.92
CA GLU A 138 -4.41 15.09 -7.76
C GLU A 138 -3.71 14.55 -9.02
N PRO A 139 -2.48 14.98 -9.33
CA PRO A 139 -1.82 14.64 -10.58
C PRO A 139 -1.22 13.22 -10.55
N TRP A 140 -2.07 12.23 -10.38
CA TRP A 140 -1.72 10.81 -10.46
C TRP A 140 -2.21 10.19 -11.76
N VAL A 141 -1.49 9.18 -12.24
CA VAL A 141 -1.88 8.33 -13.37
C VAL A 141 -1.77 6.87 -12.98
N LEU A 142 -2.79 6.08 -13.30
CA LEU A 142 -2.81 4.63 -13.11
C LEU A 142 -2.47 3.95 -14.42
N ILE A 143 -1.38 3.20 -14.44
CA ILE A 143 -0.92 2.44 -15.61
C ILE A 143 -0.91 0.94 -15.31
N GLU A 144 -1.25 0.13 -16.29
CA GLU A 144 -1.15 -1.32 -16.17
C GLU A 144 0.31 -1.74 -16.08
N TRP A 145 0.64 -2.55 -15.07
CA TRP A 145 1.92 -3.24 -14.96
C TRP A 145 1.88 -4.59 -15.65
N ALA A 146 0.97 -5.45 -15.21
CA ALA A 146 0.76 -6.78 -15.76
C ALA A 146 -0.56 -7.39 -15.30
N ARG A 147 -1.06 -8.36 -16.01
CA ARG A 147 -2.03 -9.32 -15.49
C ARG A 147 -1.27 -10.49 -14.90
N ARG A 148 -1.81 -11.06 -13.82
CA ARG A 148 -1.17 -12.17 -13.11
C ARG A 148 -2.17 -13.23 -12.76
N VAL A 149 -1.75 -14.48 -12.82
CA VAL A 149 -2.57 -15.60 -12.35
C VAL A 149 -2.41 -15.72 -10.83
N ARG A 150 -3.53 -15.60 -10.11
CA ARG A 150 -3.61 -15.79 -8.67
C ARG A 150 -4.36 -17.07 -8.34
N GLY A 151 -3.92 -17.77 -7.28
CA GLY A 151 -4.51 -19.04 -6.90
C GLY A 151 -3.94 -19.59 -5.60
N LEU A 152 -4.21 -20.85 -5.34
CA LEU A 152 -3.68 -21.52 -4.16
C LEU A 152 -2.27 -22.05 -4.43
N ILE A 153 -1.33 -21.61 -3.61
CA ILE A 153 0.02 -22.17 -3.50
C ILE A 153 0.00 -23.22 -2.40
N TYR A 154 0.49 -24.44 -2.68
CA TYR A 154 0.47 -25.51 -1.70
C TYR A 154 1.66 -26.45 -1.86
N ARG A 155 1.96 -27.19 -0.79
CA ARG A 155 3.08 -28.13 -0.74
C ARG A 155 2.84 -29.31 -1.66
N PRO A 156 3.87 -29.82 -2.36
CA PRO A 156 3.74 -30.98 -3.25
C PRO A 156 3.42 -32.29 -2.53
N ASP A 157 3.74 -32.40 -1.25
CA ASP A 157 3.56 -33.59 -0.41
C ASP A 157 2.25 -33.61 0.41
N ILE A 158 1.33 -32.68 0.11
CA ILE A 158 0.03 -32.66 0.78
C ILE A 158 -0.79 -33.89 0.38
N ALA A 159 -1.37 -34.56 1.37
CA ALA A 159 -2.06 -35.84 1.15
C ALA A 159 -3.28 -35.73 0.25
N ARG A 160 -3.93 -34.57 0.24
CA ARG A 160 -5.08 -34.27 -0.64
C ARG A 160 -4.86 -32.90 -1.28
N PRO A 161 -4.33 -32.85 -2.49
CA PRO A 161 -4.18 -31.60 -3.23
C PRO A 161 -5.52 -30.90 -3.41
N PRO A 162 -5.60 -29.57 -3.17
CA PRO A 162 -6.85 -28.83 -3.40
C PRO A 162 -7.20 -28.80 -4.88
N SER A 163 -8.48 -28.94 -5.19
CA SER A 163 -9.08 -28.79 -6.52
C SER A 163 -9.96 -27.53 -6.61
N CYS A 164 -10.28 -26.94 -5.48
CA CYS A 164 -11.01 -25.66 -5.35
C CYS A 164 -10.69 -25.00 -4.00
N LEU A 165 -11.18 -23.78 -3.80
CA LEU A 165 -10.96 -23.05 -2.56
C LEU A 165 -11.53 -23.79 -1.32
N LYS A 166 -12.62 -24.52 -1.45
CA LYS A 166 -13.25 -25.23 -0.32
C LYS A 166 -12.36 -26.32 0.28
N ASP A 167 -11.43 -26.86 -0.51
CA ASP A 167 -10.54 -27.94 -0.09
C ASP A 167 -9.44 -27.47 0.88
N VAL A 168 -9.31 -26.15 1.11
CA VAL A 168 -8.36 -25.62 2.08
C VAL A 168 -8.82 -25.76 3.54
N ARG A 169 -10.08 -26.19 3.76
CA ARG A 169 -10.59 -26.42 5.11
C ARG A 169 -9.74 -27.45 5.85
N GLY A 170 -9.32 -27.09 7.07
CA GLY A 170 -8.48 -27.94 7.90
C GLY A 170 -6.98 -27.88 7.59
N LEU A 171 -6.56 -27.31 6.46
CA LEU A 171 -5.15 -27.06 6.13
C LEU A 171 -4.66 -25.82 6.89
N ARG A 172 -3.36 -25.82 7.25
CA ARG A 172 -2.71 -24.63 7.84
C ARG A 172 -2.56 -23.58 6.75
N PHE A 173 -3.35 -22.50 6.86
CA PHE A 173 -3.43 -21.45 5.85
C PHE A 173 -2.47 -20.29 6.18
N GLN A 174 -1.60 -19.91 5.25
CA GLN A 174 -0.75 -18.73 5.38
C GLN A 174 -1.51 -17.49 4.96
N SER A 175 -1.74 -16.58 5.91
CA SER A 175 -2.34 -15.28 5.65
C SER A 175 -1.27 -14.20 5.37
N ARG A 176 -1.72 -13.13 4.71
CA ARG A 176 -0.99 -11.89 4.50
C ARG A 176 -1.48 -10.81 5.47
N GLN A 177 -0.80 -9.68 5.53
CA GLN A 177 -1.25 -8.52 6.32
C GLN A 177 -2.57 -7.95 5.76
N PRO A 178 -3.43 -7.34 6.61
CA PRO A 178 -4.74 -6.82 6.20
C PRO A 178 -4.69 -5.78 5.06
N GLU A 179 -3.58 -5.05 4.93
CA GLU A 179 -3.35 -4.03 3.90
C GLU A 179 -2.98 -4.63 2.53
N ALA A 180 -2.75 -5.94 2.46
CA ALA A 180 -2.44 -6.62 1.21
C ALA A 180 -3.68 -6.76 0.33
N GLY A 181 -3.57 -6.41 -0.96
CA GLY A 181 -4.64 -6.64 -1.93
C GLY A 181 -5.06 -8.11 -2.04
N SER A 182 -4.13 -9.06 -1.79
CA SER A 182 -4.42 -10.49 -1.74
C SER A 182 -5.43 -10.88 -0.65
N GLU A 183 -5.48 -10.16 0.48
CA GLU A 183 -6.47 -10.40 1.52
C GLU A 183 -7.87 -9.92 1.07
N LEU A 184 -7.94 -8.80 0.34
CA LEU A 184 -9.19 -8.35 -0.28
C LEU A 184 -9.70 -9.34 -1.33
N VAL A 185 -8.78 -9.89 -2.14
CA VAL A 185 -9.11 -10.96 -3.11
C VAL A 185 -9.58 -12.21 -2.39
N LEU A 186 -8.93 -12.61 -1.28
CA LEU A 186 -9.35 -13.76 -0.48
C LEU A 186 -10.77 -13.57 0.07
N ASP A 187 -11.10 -12.39 0.61
CA ASP A 187 -12.46 -12.11 1.12
C ASP A 187 -13.53 -12.21 0.02
N ARG A 188 -13.23 -11.69 -1.17
CA ARG A 188 -14.09 -11.82 -2.34
C ARG A 188 -14.31 -13.30 -2.70
N LEU A 189 -13.25 -14.08 -2.85
CA LEU A 189 -13.32 -15.50 -3.20
C LEU A 189 -14.07 -16.31 -2.13
N LEU A 190 -13.84 -16.03 -0.84
CA LEU A 190 -14.58 -16.69 0.25
C LEU A 190 -16.07 -16.37 0.16
N SER A 191 -16.43 -15.12 -0.14
CA SER A 191 -17.83 -14.70 -0.30
C SER A 191 -18.51 -15.42 -1.47
N GLU A 192 -17.84 -15.47 -2.64
CA GLU A 192 -18.33 -16.17 -3.84
C GLU A 192 -18.57 -17.67 -3.55
N GLU A 193 -17.70 -18.32 -2.79
CA GLU A 193 -17.78 -19.72 -2.39
C GLU A 193 -18.66 -19.97 -1.16
N LYS A 194 -19.30 -18.93 -0.60
CA LYS A 194 -20.09 -18.98 0.64
C LYS A 194 -19.31 -19.53 1.82
N MET A 195 -18.03 -19.21 1.88
CA MET A 195 -17.11 -19.52 2.97
C MET A 195 -16.91 -18.30 3.88
N LYS A 196 -16.43 -18.54 5.10
CA LYS A 196 -16.05 -17.49 6.06
C LYS A 196 -14.58 -17.60 6.41
N ARG A 197 -13.97 -16.51 6.87
CA ARG A 197 -12.61 -16.53 7.43
C ARG A 197 -12.42 -17.60 8.52
N ALA A 198 -13.46 -17.86 9.31
CA ALA A 198 -13.48 -18.89 10.35
C ALA A 198 -13.36 -20.34 9.79
N ASP A 199 -13.65 -20.56 8.52
CA ASP A 199 -13.46 -21.87 7.86
C ASP A 199 -11.99 -22.15 7.52
N LEU A 200 -11.14 -21.14 7.56
CA LEU A 200 -9.70 -21.26 7.39
C LEU A 200 -9.03 -21.55 8.73
N ARG A 201 -7.87 -22.21 8.69
CA ARG A 201 -7.01 -22.44 9.85
C ARG A 201 -5.73 -21.61 9.71
N PRO A 202 -5.77 -20.28 9.98
CA PRO A 202 -4.63 -19.43 9.75
C PRO A 202 -3.48 -19.78 10.70
N VAL A 203 -2.26 -19.73 10.19
CA VAL A 203 -1.07 -19.75 11.03
C VAL A 203 -0.89 -18.39 11.70
N LYS A 204 -0.19 -18.35 12.86
CA LYS A 204 -0.02 -17.11 13.63
C LYS A 204 0.87 -16.07 12.92
N ALA A 205 1.87 -16.55 12.17
CA ALA A 205 2.77 -15.67 11.44
C ALA A 205 2.05 -15.06 10.24
N ILE A 206 2.30 -13.78 9.99
CA ILE A 206 1.78 -13.02 8.84
C ILE A 206 2.95 -12.71 7.93
N GLU A 207 2.84 -13.07 6.66
CA GLU A 207 3.88 -12.79 5.68
C GLU A 207 3.56 -11.53 4.88
N ARG A 208 4.59 -10.74 4.54
CA ARG A 208 4.41 -9.41 3.93
C ARG A 208 4.59 -9.37 2.43
N THR A 209 5.25 -10.38 1.84
CA THR A 209 5.50 -10.47 0.40
C THR A 209 4.91 -11.74 -0.20
N GLU A 210 4.71 -11.78 -1.52
CA GLU A 210 4.31 -13.00 -2.24
C GLU A 210 5.36 -14.10 -2.08
N THR A 211 6.64 -13.70 -2.06
CA THR A 211 7.78 -14.61 -1.93
C THR A 211 7.87 -15.19 -0.52
N ASP A 212 7.67 -14.37 0.53
CA ASP A 212 7.68 -14.84 1.91
C ASP A 212 6.55 -15.84 2.20
N LEU A 213 5.35 -15.59 1.63
CA LEU A 213 4.23 -16.53 1.71
C LEU A 213 4.61 -17.89 1.11
N ALA A 214 5.20 -17.89 -0.09
CA ALA A 214 5.64 -19.12 -0.73
C ALA A 214 6.77 -19.81 0.07
N LEU A 215 7.72 -19.04 0.63
CA LEU A 215 8.77 -19.55 1.51
C LEU A 215 8.19 -20.18 2.78
N ALA A 216 7.16 -19.57 3.40
CA ALA A 216 6.49 -20.16 4.57
C ALA A 216 5.88 -21.53 4.26
N ILE A 217 5.30 -21.67 3.07
CA ILE A 217 4.73 -22.96 2.62
C ILE A 217 5.83 -23.97 2.30
N SER A 218 6.87 -23.60 1.56
CA SER A 218 7.95 -24.50 1.16
C SER A 218 8.73 -25.04 2.35
N THR A 219 8.88 -24.24 3.41
CA THR A 219 9.55 -24.64 4.67
C THR A 219 8.62 -25.41 5.63
N GLY A 220 7.37 -25.69 5.24
CA GLY A 220 6.42 -26.45 6.06
C GLY A 220 5.82 -25.67 7.24
N ARG A 221 5.97 -24.34 7.30
CA ARG A 221 5.31 -23.50 8.31
C ARG A 221 3.80 -23.41 8.09
N ALA A 222 3.37 -23.52 6.84
CA ALA A 222 1.98 -23.62 6.42
C ALA A 222 1.83 -24.71 5.33
N ASP A 223 0.60 -25.09 5.04
CA ASP A 223 0.28 -26.09 4.02
C ASP A 223 -0.16 -25.45 2.70
N VAL A 224 -0.86 -24.31 2.79
CA VAL A 224 -1.49 -23.61 1.67
C VAL A 224 -1.57 -22.11 1.94
N GLY A 225 -1.65 -21.30 0.88
CA GLY A 225 -1.92 -19.86 0.94
C GLY A 225 -2.40 -19.33 -0.40
N LEU A 226 -3.02 -18.14 -0.39
CA LEU A 226 -3.42 -17.44 -1.61
C LEU A 226 -2.26 -16.58 -2.11
N GLY A 227 -1.71 -16.90 -3.27
CA GLY A 227 -0.58 -16.18 -3.86
C GLY A 227 -0.62 -16.21 -5.39
N ILE A 228 0.47 -15.78 -6.03
CA ILE A 228 0.60 -15.75 -7.49
C ILE A 228 1.43 -16.94 -8.00
N GLU A 229 1.19 -17.36 -9.24
CA GLU A 229 1.89 -18.50 -9.86
C GLU A 229 3.41 -18.34 -9.83
N ALA A 230 3.91 -17.14 -10.09
CA ALA A 230 5.33 -16.84 -10.07
C ALA A 230 5.99 -17.18 -8.72
N ALA A 231 5.33 -16.86 -7.60
CA ALA A 231 5.85 -17.19 -6.26
C ALA A 231 5.87 -18.71 -6.01
N ALA A 232 4.86 -19.43 -6.49
CA ALA A 232 4.84 -20.89 -6.42
C ALA A 232 6.01 -21.52 -7.18
N ARG A 233 6.26 -21.06 -8.42
CA ARG A 233 7.37 -21.53 -9.26
C ARG A 233 8.73 -21.27 -8.67
N LEU A 234 8.95 -20.06 -8.12
CA LEU A 234 10.22 -19.69 -7.47
C LEU A 234 10.60 -20.62 -6.31
N HIS A 235 9.63 -21.25 -5.65
CA HIS A 235 9.83 -22.12 -4.50
C HIS A 235 9.50 -23.60 -4.78
N ASN A 236 9.34 -23.98 -6.06
CA ASN A 236 9.02 -25.35 -6.49
C ASN A 236 7.77 -25.93 -5.79
N LEU A 237 6.77 -25.07 -5.57
CA LEU A 237 5.48 -25.44 -4.98
C LEU A 237 4.46 -25.77 -6.08
N ARG A 238 3.38 -26.45 -5.66
CA ARG A 238 2.22 -26.69 -6.53
C ARG A 238 1.33 -25.47 -6.52
N PHE A 239 0.58 -25.30 -7.62
CA PHE A 239 -0.29 -24.16 -7.82
C PHE A 239 -1.63 -24.60 -8.41
N LEU A 240 -2.73 -24.07 -7.86
CA LEU A 240 -4.07 -24.20 -8.41
C LEU A 240 -4.56 -22.80 -8.80
N PRO A 241 -4.69 -22.48 -10.09
CA PRO A 241 -5.19 -21.17 -10.53
C PRO A 241 -6.66 -20.98 -10.12
N LEU A 242 -7.00 -19.79 -9.63
CA LEU A 242 -8.36 -19.42 -9.26
C LEU A 242 -8.90 -18.25 -10.09
N LEU A 243 -8.06 -17.24 -10.37
CA LEU A 243 -8.45 -16.06 -11.14
C LEU A 243 -7.25 -15.39 -11.81
N GLU A 244 -7.53 -14.52 -12.76
CA GLU A 244 -6.60 -13.53 -13.28
C GLU A 244 -6.84 -12.19 -12.59
N GLU A 245 -5.78 -11.55 -12.10
CA GLU A 245 -5.83 -10.21 -11.52
C GLU A 245 -5.02 -9.23 -12.37
N ARG A 246 -5.41 -7.94 -12.34
CA ARG A 246 -4.62 -6.86 -12.91
C ARG A 246 -3.85 -6.16 -11.81
N PHE A 247 -2.54 -6.10 -11.96
CA PHE A 247 -1.65 -5.30 -11.13
C PHE A 247 -1.31 -4.02 -11.88
N ASP A 248 -1.54 -2.88 -11.24
CA ASP A 248 -1.31 -1.55 -11.83
C ASP A 248 -0.30 -0.78 -10.98
N LEU A 249 0.34 0.21 -11.59
CA LEU A 249 1.15 1.22 -10.91
C LEU A 249 0.40 2.54 -10.93
N LEU A 250 0.07 3.07 -9.75
CA LEU A 250 -0.34 4.45 -9.57
C LEU A 250 0.92 5.30 -9.47
N VAL A 251 1.11 6.26 -10.36
CA VAL A 251 2.35 7.03 -10.50
C VAL A 251 2.06 8.51 -10.38
N TRP A 252 2.84 9.24 -9.58
CA TRP A 252 2.83 10.70 -9.56
C TRP A 252 3.20 11.21 -10.95
N ARG A 253 2.30 11.95 -11.59
CA ARG A 253 2.40 12.29 -13.03
C ARG A 253 3.71 12.97 -13.40
N LYS A 254 4.22 13.89 -12.56
CA LYS A 254 5.51 14.54 -12.79
C LYS A 254 6.65 13.51 -12.76
N SER A 255 6.66 12.64 -11.77
CA SER A 255 7.69 11.61 -11.62
C SER A 255 7.67 10.55 -12.74
N TYR A 256 6.52 10.36 -13.41
CA TYR A 256 6.45 9.48 -14.58
C TYR A 256 7.43 9.93 -15.68
N PHE A 257 7.59 11.24 -15.88
CA PHE A 257 8.47 11.80 -16.93
C PHE A 257 9.93 12.01 -16.46
N ASP A 258 10.20 11.80 -15.17
CA ASP A 258 11.54 11.97 -14.62
C ASP A 258 12.46 10.78 -14.99
N PRO A 259 13.79 11.02 -15.14
CA PRO A 259 14.74 9.99 -15.54
C PRO A 259 14.69 8.67 -14.74
N PRO A 260 14.48 8.67 -13.41
CA PRO A 260 14.38 7.42 -12.66
C PRO A 260 13.26 6.51 -13.15
N PHE A 261 12.04 7.05 -13.30
CA PHE A 261 10.91 6.26 -13.75
C PHE A 261 11.03 5.87 -15.22
N GLN A 262 11.54 6.76 -16.07
CA GLN A 262 11.78 6.47 -17.49
C GLN A 262 12.83 5.37 -17.73
N LYS A 263 13.82 5.22 -16.84
CA LYS A 263 14.76 4.08 -16.89
C LYS A 263 14.01 2.76 -16.63
N LEU A 264 13.10 2.73 -15.64
CA LEU A 264 12.28 1.55 -15.39
C LEU A 264 11.40 1.23 -16.60
N VAL A 265 10.68 2.21 -17.14
CA VAL A 265 9.82 2.03 -18.34
C VAL A 265 10.62 1.51 -19.54
N THR A 266 11.77 2.12 -19.83
CA THR A 266 12.65 1.70 -20.93
C THR A 266 13.12 0.26 -20.74
N PHE A 267 13.51 -0.11 -19.53
CA PHE A 267 13.91 -1.48 -19.22
C PHE A 267 12.76 -2.47 -19.42
N CYS A 268 11.53 -2.11 -19.05
CA CYS A 268 10.36 -2.98 -19.21
C CYS A 268 9.95 -3.21 -20.67
N HIS A 269 10.45 -2.41 -21.61
CA HIS A 269 10.31 -2.67 -23.06
C HIS A 269 11.45 -3.53 -23.64
N ALA A 270 12.49 -3.86 -22.87
CA ALA A 270 13.59 -4.67 -23.34
C ALA A 270 13.20 -6.17 -23.37
N PRO A 271 13.80 -6.97 -24.30
CA PRO A 271 13.56 -8.42 -24.38
C PRO A 271 13.82 -9.17 -23.08
N ALA A 272 14.75 -8.71 -22.27
CA ALA A 272 15.10 -9.30 -20.97
C ALA A 272 13.90 -9.28 -19.97
N PHE A 273 13.07 -8.24 -20.03
CA PHE A 273 11.88 -8.14 -19.19
C PHE A 273 10.83 -9.18 -19.59
N ALA A 274 10.56 -9.33 -20.90
CA ALA A 274 9.64 -10.33 -21.42
C ALA A 274 10.13 -11.77 -21.12
N ALA A 275 11.42 -12.03 -21.28
CA ALA A 275 12.02 -13.32 -20.95
C ALA A 275 11.84 -13.62 -19.44
N ARG A 276 12.09 -12.65 -18.57
CA ARG A 276 11.93 -12.82 -17.12
C ARG A 276 10.46 -13.08 -16.72
N ALA A 277 9.50 -12.37 -17.34
CA ALA A 277 8.08 -12.60 -17.11
C ALA A 277 7.67 -14.04 -17.51
N ALA A 278 8.16 -14.53 -18.65
CA ALA A 278 7.94 -15.90 -19.10
C ALA A 278 8.56 -16.95 -18.16
N ASP A 279 9.80 -16.73 -17.69
CA ASP A 279 10.49 -17.61 -16.73
C ASP A 279 9.73 -17.72 -15.40
N LEU A 280 9.26 -16.59 -14.88
CA LEU A 280 8.46 -16.56 -13.65
C LEU A 280 7.12 -17.27 -13.82
N GLY A 281 6.51 -17.15 -14.99
CA GLY A 281 5.19 -17.70 -15.32
C GLY A 281 4.02 -16.98 -14.68
N GLY A 282 2.84 -17.20 -15.26
CA GLY A 282 1.60 -16.58 -14.76
C GLY A 282 1.50 -15.07 -14.98
N TYR A 283 2.32 -14.49 -15.85
CA TYR A 283 2.27 -13.08 -16.24
C TYR A 283 1.81 -12.91 -17.69
N ASP A 284 0.90 -11.95 -17.91
CA ASP A 284 0.68 -11.30 -19.20
C ASP A 284 1.08 -9.83 -19.09
N ILE A 285 2.13 -9.45 -19.81
CA ILE A 285 2.69 -8.09 -19.83
C ILE A 285 2.26 -7.30 -21.08
N SER A 286 1.38 -7.84 -21.91
CA SER A 286 0.95 -7.21 -23.19
C SER A 286 0.28 -5.85 -22.97
N GLY A 287 -0.33 -5.64 -21.80
CA GLY A 287 -0.97 -4.39 -21.40
C GLY A 287 -0.04 -3.39 -20.74
N PHE A 288 1.27 -3.68 -20.57
CA PHE A 288 2.19 -2.79 -19.88
C PHE A 288 2.16 -1.35 -20.40
N GLY A 289 2.06 -0.38 -19.49
CA GLY A 289 2.03 1.05 -19.81
C GLY A 289 0.66 1.59 -20.25
N THR A 290 -0.35 0.73 -20.44
CA THR A 290 -1.70 1.19 -20.77
C THR A 290 -2.26 2.04 -19.63
N VAL A 291 -2.68 3.27 -19.95
CA VAL A 291 -3.33 4.16 -18.96
C VAL A 291 -4.72 3.62 -18.65
N ARG A 292 -4.97 3.29 -17.39
CA ARG A 292 -6.24 2.79 -16.88
C ARG A 292 -7.10 3.87 -16.25
N TYR A 293 -6.46 4.86 -15.63
CA TYR A 293 -7.11 6.05 -15.11
C TYR A 293 -6.12 7.22 -15.07
N ASN A 294 -6.60 8.41 -15.39
CA ASN A 294 -5.79 9.62 -15.33
C ASN A 294 -6.56 10.66 -14.51
N CYS A 295 -6.07 10.90 -13.30
CA CYS A 295 -6.68 11.86 -12.38
C CYS A 295 -6.55 13.29 -12.94
N CYS A 296 -7.58 14.12 -12.76
CA CYS A 296 -7.64 15.47 -13.32
C CYS A 296 -6.78 16.47 -12.56
#